data_29058d1054b8912e5d959762d75ec2ae
#
_entry.id   29058d1054b8912e5d959762d75ec2ae
#
_cell.length_a   1.000
_cell.length_b   1.000
_cell.length_c   1.000
_cell.angle_alpha   90.00
_cell.angle_beta   90.00
_cell.angle_gamma   90.00
#
_symmetry.space_group_name_H-M   'P 1'
#
loop_
_entity.id
_entity.type
_entity.pdbx_description
1 polymer ?
#
loop_
_entity_poly.entity_id
_entity_poly.type
_entity_poly.pdbx_seq_one_letter_code
_entity_poly.pdbx_strand_id
1 'polypeptide(L)'
;MNKENIFSKSGIASKKAKKNYFTGLVSAKDISAIIKPSSEKIYHVTFKNGSRTKLHYHDGGQTLIVTKGNGSLILYKKLGRSRENFSIKVTKTISLKVGDCVHIPAMQLHTHGSTIPKTNFSHIAINSFPRKNQEPKTIWYDSNLKNNVIKILK
;
A
#
# COMPACT_ATOMS: atom_id res chain seq x y z
N MET A 1 -25.22 5.40 -11.73
CA MET A 1 -23.82 5.83 -11.57
C MET A 1 -23.61 6.34 -10.15
N ASN A 2 -22.60 5.82 -9.47
CA ASN A 2 -22.28 6.19 -8.09
C ASN A 2 -21.14 7.21 -8.04
N LYS A 3 -21.14 8.07 -7.03
CA LYS A 3 -20.14 9.12 -6.82
C LYS A 3 -19.70 9.11 -5.36
N GLU A 4 -18.41 9.28 -5.10
CA GLU A 4 -17.86 9.49 -3.77
C GLU A 4 -16.78 10.58 -3.79
N ASN A 5 -16.72 11.35 -2.73
CA ASN A 5 -15.64 12.29 -2.48
C ASN A 5 -14.66 11.66 -1.50
N ILE A 6 -13.40 11.53 -1.88
CA ILE A 6 -12.35 10.89 -1.05
C ILE A 6 -12.12 11.61 0.29
N PHE A 7 -12.43 12.90 0.37
CA PHE A 7 -12.30 13.71 1.58
C PHE A 7 -13.60 13.80 2.40
N SER A 8 -14.69 13.27 1.87
CA SER A 8 -15.99 13.31 2.58
C SER A 8 -15.94 12.46 3.84
N LYS A 9 -16.55 12.97 4.91
CA LYS A 9 -16.83 12.22 6.13
C LYS A 9 -18.13 11.41 6.06
N SER A 10 -18.99 11.69 5.08
CA SER A 10 -20.22 10.92 4.79
C SER A 10 -19.87 9.62 4.05
N GLY A 11 -20.81 8.67 4.05
CA GLY A 11 -20.63 7.38 3.39
C GLY A 11 -19.79 6.40 4.21
N ILE A 12 -18.92 5.63 3.55
CA ILE A 12 -18.05 4.67 4.26
C ILE A 12 -16.90 5.43 4.92
N ALA A 13 -16.93 5.49 6.24
CA ALA A 13 -15.87 6.12 7.02
C ALA A 13 -14.54 5.37 6.86
N SER A 14 -13.44 6.09 6.98
CA SER A 14 -12.12 5.48 7.11
C SER A 14 -12.08 4.53 8.30
N LYS A 15 -11.64 3.30 8.05
CA LYS A 15 -11.46 2.27 9.08
C LYS A 15 -9.99 2.17 9.45
N LYS A 16 -9.73 1.88 10.73
CA LYS A 16 -8.39 1.52 11.20
C LYS A 16 -7.92 0.26 10.47
N ALA A 17 -6.77 0.34 9.80
CA ALA A 17 -6.20 -0.79 9.10
C ALA A 17 -5.66 -1.84 10.09
N LYS A 18 -5.54 -3.10 9.64
CA LYS A 18 -5.02 -4.20 10.45
C LYS A 18 -3.59 -3.88 10.92
N LYS A 19 -3.39 -3.86 12.22
CA LYS A 19 -2.14 -3.46 12.87
C LYS A 19 -0.91 -4.26 12.40
N ASN A 20 -1.09 -5.52 12.04
CA ASN A 20 0.01 -6.41 11.64
C ASN A 20 0.68 -6.03 10.31
N TYR A 21 0.04 -5.25 9.47
CA TYR A 21 0.52 -4.89 8.13
C TYR A 21 1.24 -3.54 8.07
N PHE A 22 1.25 -2.82 9.20
CA PHE A 22 1.78 -1.45 9.27
C PHE A 22 2.69 -1.28 10.48
N THR A 23 3.61 -0.31 10.38
CA THR A 23 4.52 0.04 11.48
C THR A 23 3.87 0.93 12.55
N GLY A 24 2.69 1.47 12.26
CA GLY A 24 1.95 2.35 13.15
C GLY A 24 0.51 2.51 12.71
N LEU A 25 -0.12 3.61 13.09
CA LEU A 25 -1.53 3.86 12.83
C LEU A 25 -1.77 4.26 11.38
N VAL A 26 -2.59 3.48 10.69
CA VAL A 26 -3.04 3.72 9.33
C VAL A 26 -4.55 3.56 9.26
N SER A 27 -5.21 4.43 8.51
CA SER A 27 -6.64 4.32 8.21
C SER A 27 -6.85 4.29 6.70
N ALA A 28 -7.89 3.59 6.26
CA ALA A 28 -8.24 3.49 4.86
C ALA A 28 -9.75 3.65 4.66
N LYS A 29 -10.13 4.44 3.66
CA LYS A 29 -11.49 4.55 3.16
C LYS A 29 -11.58 3.72 1.87
N ASP A 30 -12.48 2.75 1.85
CA ASP A 30 -12.76 1.93 0.66
C ASP A 30 -13.70 2.68 -0.29
N ILE A 31 -13.12 3.35 -1.28
CA ILE A 31 -13.86 4.10 -2.30
C ILE A 31 -14.59 3.13 -3.23
N SER A 32 -13.98 1.99 -3.55
CA SER A 32 -14.55 0.99 -4.45
C SER A 32 -15.83 0.36 -3.92
N ALA A 33 -16.04 0.33 -2.61
CA ALA A 33 -17.29 -0.14 -2.01
C ALA A 33 -18.49 0.74 -2.40
N ILE A 34 -18.26 2.01 -2.75
CA ILE A 34 -19.27 2.98 -3.14
C ILE A 34 -19.41 3.07 -4.65
N ILE A 35 -18.32 3.32 -5.38
CA ILE A 35 -18.37 3.56 -6.82
C ILE A 35 -18.36 2.26 -7.65
N LYS A 36 -17.98 1.14 -7.05
CA LYS A 36 -18.06 -0.23 -7.59
C LYS A 36 -17.42 -0.39 -8.98
N PRO A 37 -16.15 -0.04 -9.17
CA PRO A 37 -15.46 -0.31 -10.42
C PRO A 37 -15.31 -1.82 -10.63
N SER A 38 -15.26 -2.26 -11.89
CA SER A 38 -15.26 -3.69 -12.24
C SER A 38 -13.88 -4.35 -12.20
N SER A 39 -12.81 -3.57 -12.23
CA SER A 39 -11.45 -4.08 -12.45
C SER A 39 -10.42 -3.53 -11.46
N GLU A 40 -10.84 -2.73 -10.49
CA GLU A 40 -9.97 -2.10 -9.50
C GLU A 40 -10.57 -2.15 -8.09
N LYS A 41 -9.70 -2.16 -7.09
CA LYS A 41 -10.01 -1.74 -5.72
C LYS A 41 -9.34 -0.40 -5.46
N ILE A 42 -10.09 0.55 -4.96
CA ILE A 42 -9.65 1.94 -4.76
C ILE A 42 -9.81 2.32 -3.30
N TYR A 43 -8.73 2.77 -2.69
CA TYR A 43 -8.69 3.20 -1.29
C TYR A 43 -8.06 4.57 -1.16
N HIS A 44 -8.57 5.38 -0.23
CA HIS A 44 -7.86 6.55 0.27
C HIS A 44 -7.22 6.19 1.61
N VAL A 45 -5.89 6.16 1.64
CA VAL A 45 -5.10 5.66 2.77
C VAL A 45 -4.38 6.81 3.44
N THR A 46 -4.47 6.88 4.77
CA THR A 46 -3.78 7.88 5.58
C THR A 46 -2.85 7.19 6.57
N PHE A 47 -1.56 7.48 6.45
CA PHE A 47 -0.50 7.05 7.35
C PHE A 47 -0.26 8.14 8.38
N LYS A 48 -0.47 7.85 9.66
CA LYS A 48 -0.34 8.81 10.76
C LYS A 48 1.02 8.68 11.44
N ASN A 49 1.56 9.82 11.89
CA ASN A 49 2.74 9.88 12.73
C ASN A 49 3.96 9.11 12.21
N GLY A 50 4.25 9.21 10.92
CA GLY A 50 5.40 8.54 10.32
C GLY A 50 5.19 7.06 10.03
N SER A 51 3.95 6.55 10.06
CA SER A 51 3.63 5.16 9.77
C SER A 51 3.96 4.77 8.33
N ARG A 52 4.23 3.49 8.14
CA ARG A 52 4.53 2.88 6.84
C ARG A 52 3.89 1.50 6.73
N THR A 53 3.77 1.00 5.50
CA THR A 53 3.48 -0.42 5.30
C THR A 53 4.66 -1.30 5.72
N LYS A 54 4.37 -2.52 6.13
CA LYS A 54 5.37 -3.59 6.11
C LYS A 54 5.66 -4.02 4.67
N LEU A 55 6.66 -4.87 4.49
CA LEU A 55 7.02 -5.42 3.19
C LEU A 55 5.85 -6.24 2.62
N HIS A 56 5.50 -6.01 1.37
CA HIS A 56 4.43 -6.71 0.70
C HIS A 56 4.54 -6.65 -0.81
N TYR A 57 3.70 -7.42 -1.48
CA TYR A 57 3.43 -7.28 -2.91
C TYR A 57 1.95 -7.58 -3.20
N HIS A 58 1.48 -7.13 -4.34
CA HIS A 58 0.16 -7.45 -4.88
C HIS A 58 0.29 -8.34 -6.12
N ASP A 59 -0.67 -9.21 -6.34
CA ASP A 59 -0.73 -10.06 -7.54
C ASP A 59 -1.19 -9.28 -8.80
N GLY A 60 -1.78 -8.10 -8.63
CA GLY A 60 -2.03 -7.12 -9.68
C GLY A 60 -1.16 -5.88 -9.52
N GLY A 61 -1.18 -4.98 -10.49
CA GLY A 61 -0.49 -3.69 -10.40
C GLY A 61 -1.14 -2.75 -9.38
N GLN A 62 -0.35 -1.84 -8.81
CA GLN A 62 -0.86 -0.80 -7.93
C GLN A 62 -0.42 0.58 -8.40
N THR A 63 -1.35 1.52 -8.49
CA THR A 63 -1.05 2.93 -8.72
C THR A 63 -1.29 3.74 -7.45
N LEU A 64 -0.33 4.57 -7.08
CA LEU A 64 -0.44 5.49 -5.95
C LEU A 64 -0.51 6.93 -6.46
N ILE A 65 -1.43 7.71 -5.91
CA ILE A 65 -1.57 9.15 -6.19
C ILE A 65 -1.54 9.88 -4.85
N VAL A 66 -0.53 10.71 -4.63
CA VAL A 66 -0.33 11.39 -3.34
C VAL A 66 -1.28 12.56 -3.18
N THR A 67 -2.01 12.59 -2.08
CA THR A 67 -3.02 13.61 -1.76
C THR A 67 -2.63 14.50 -0.57
N LYS A 68 -1.69 14.08 0.28
CA LYS A 68 -1.26 14.87 1.45
C LYS A 68 0.14 14.47 1.91
N GLY A 69 0.93 15.44 2.28
CA GLY A 69 2.22 15.27 2.98
C GLY A 69 3.33 14.74 2.09
N ASN A 70 4.39 14.26 2.75
CA ASN A 70 5.57 13.69 2.12
C ASN A 70 5.76 12.24 2.53
N GLY A 71 6.09 11.40 1.58
CA GLY A 71 6.30 9.99 1.78
C GLY A 71 7.41 9.43 0.90
N SER A 72 7.54 8.13 0.92
CA SER A 72 8.41 7.40 -0.01
C SER A 72 7.85 6.05 -0.37
N LEU A 73 8.25 5.58 -1.55
CA LEU A 73 8.09 4.22 -2.03
C LEU A 73 9.50 3.59 -2.12
N ILE A 74 9.66 2.43 -1.51
CA ILE A 74 10.92 1.68 -1.55
C ILE A 74 10.65 0.34 -2.22
N LEU A 75 11.39 0.05 -3.30
CA LEU A 75 11.31 -1.19 -4.04
C LEU A 75 12.44 -2.13 -3.60
N TYR A 76 12.12 -3.42 -3.49
CA TYR A 76 13.05 -4.45 -3.07
C TYR A 76 13.13 -5.58 -4.07
N LYS A 77 14.28 -6.20 -4.15
CA LYS A 77 14.51 -7.46 -4.83
C LYS A 77 14.69 -8.57 -3.80
N LYS A 78 14.02 -9.68 -4.03
CA LYS A 78 14.23 -10.92 -3.28
C LYS A 78 15.56 -11.55 -3.66
N LEU A 79 16.30 -12.03 -2.67
CA LEU A 79 17.51 -12.82 -2.84
C LEU A 79 17.23 -14.26 -2.39
N GLY A 80 17.71 -15.23 -3.17
CA GLY A 80 17.48 -16.65 -2.90
C GLY A 80 16.15 -17.18 -3.44
N ARG A 81 15.91 -18.49 -3.22
CA ARG A 81 14.78 -19.23 -3.80
C ARG A 81 13.64 -19.52 -2.82
N SER A 82 13.88 -19.43 -1.52
CA SER A 82 12.86 -19.70 -0.51
C SER A 82 11.68 -18.73 -0.64
N ARG A 83 10.47 -19.23 -0.41
CA ARG A 83 9.25 -18.41 -0.45
C ARG A 83 8.95 -17.70 0.87
N GLU A 84 9.44 -18.19 1.97
CA GLU A 84 9.03 -17.76 3.32
C GLU A 84 10.18 -17.28 4.20
N ASN A 85 11.42 -17.56 3.81
CA ASN A 85 12.61 -17.11 4.52
C ASN A 85 13.67 -16.74 3.50
N PHE A 86 13.81 -15.46 3.23
CA PHE A 86 14.72 -14.93 2.21
C PHE A 86 15.27 -13.56 2.62
N SER A 87 16.39 -13.21 2.06
CA SER A 87 16.96 -11.87 2.16
C SER A 87 16.40 -10.94 1.09
N ILE A 88 16.48 -9.65 1.34
CA ILE A 88 16.05 -8.61 0.41
C ILE A 88 17.15 -7.57 0.19
N LYS A 89 17.08 -6.92 -0.95
CA LYS A 89 17.95 -5.79 -1.30
C LYS A 89 17.09 -4.65 -1.82
N VAL A 90 17.35 -3.44 -1.34
CA VAL A 90 16.74 -2.22 -1.90
C VAL A 90 17.23 -2.03 -3.33
N THR A 91 16.33 -1.85 -4.26
CA THR A 91 16.63 -1.57 -5.66
C THR A 91 16.36 -0.12 -6.05
N LYS A 92 15.37 0.51 -5.41
CA LYS A 92 15.02 1.90 -5.70
C LYS A 92 14.30 2.53 -4.51
N THR A 93 14.60 3.80 -4.24
CA THR A 93 13.85 4.64 -3.30
C THR A 93 13.31 5.85 -4.07
N ILE A 94 12.01 6.10 -3.97
CA ILE A 94 11.31 7.16 -4.67
C ILE A 94 10.67 8.07 -3.62
N SER A 95 11.06 9.34 -3.60
CA SER A 95 10.39 10.36 -2.80
C SER A 95 9.02 10.68 -3.39
N LEU A 96 8.03 10.86 -2.54
CA LEU A 96 6.65 11.14 -2.92
C LEU A 96 6.17 12.44 -2.26
N LYS A 97 5.60 13.33 -3.05
CA LYS A 97 4.95 14.58 -2.61
C LYS A 97 3.57 14.71 -3.25
N VAL A 98 2.78 15.62 -2.75
CA VAL A 98 1.42 15.88 -3.25
C VAL A 98 1.43 16.08 -4.77
N GLY A 99 0.54 15.37 -5.45
CA GLY A 99 0.42 15.36 -6.91
C GLY A 99 1.23 14.29 -7.63
N ASP A 100 2.20 13.66 -6.96
CA ASP A 100 2.96 12.56 -7.56
C ASP A 100 2.07 11.35 -7.81
N CYS A 101 2.28 10.71 -8.95
CA CYS A 101 1.63 9.47 -9.35
C CYS A 101 2.70 8.44 -9.72
N VAL A 102 2.65 7.25 -9.11
CA VAL A 102 3.58 6.16 -9.38
C VAL A 102 2.84 4.86 -9.62
N HIS A 103 3.38 4.00 -10.49
CA HIS A 103 2.86 2.67 -10.75
C HIS A 103 3.84 1.61 -10.27
N ILE A 104 3.33 0.67 -9.46
CA ILE A 104 4.07 -0.47 -8.94
C ILE A 104 3.61 -1.70 -9.72
N PRO A 105 4.51 -2.38 -10.46
CA PRO A 105 4.13 -3.59 -11.19
C PRO A 105 3.63 -4.71 -10.27
N ALA A 106 2.82 -5.61 -10.81
CA ALA A 106 2.44 -6.84 -10.12
C ALA A 106 3.67 -7.60 -9.61
N MET A 107 3.55 -8.23 -8.47
CA MET A 107 4.59 -9.05 -7.81
C MET A 107 5.84 -8.28 -7.34
N GLN A 108 5.87 -6.96 -7.47
CA GLN A 108 7.00 -6.15 -6.98
C GLN A 108 6.95 -6.00 -5.46
N LEU A 109 7.98 -6.50 -4.77
CA LEU A 109 8.16 -6.27 -3.33
C LEU A 109 8.43 -4.80 -3.04
N HIS A 110 7.67 -4.24 -2.10
CA HIS A 110 7.78 -2.80 -1.78
C HIS A 110 7.27 -2.46 -0.38
N THR A 111 7.63 -1.27 0.06
CA THR A 111 7.03 -0.55 1.20
C THR A 111 6.74 0.88 0.81
N HIS A 112 5.71 1.46 1.37
CA HIS A 112 5.43 2.88 1.22
C HIS A 112 4.81 3.48 2.48
N GLY A 113 4.82 4.80 2.57
CA GLY A 113 4.25 5.50 3.71
C GLY A 113 4.95 6.83 3.96
N SER A 114 4.76 7.37 5.16
CA SER A 114 5.37 8.64 5.57
C SER A 114 6.90 8.51 5.70
N THR A 115 7.61 9.59 5.39
CA THR A 115 9.07 9.70 5.64
C THR A 115 9.40 10.50 6.88
N ILE A 116 8.45 11.26 7.40
CA ILE A 116 8.70 12.23 8.48
C ILE A 116 7.93 11.82 9.74
N PRO A 117 8.60 11.55 10.87
CA PRO A 117 7.94 11.31 12.14
C PRO A 117 6.97 12.45 12.51
N LYS A 118 5.88 12.11 13.21
CA LYS A 118 4.84 13.05 13.66
C LYS A 118 4.08 13.79 12.56
N THR A 119 4.24 13.40 11.31
CA THR A 119 3.47 13.94 10.18
C THR A 119 2.58 12.88 9.56
N ASN A 120 1.53 13.33 8.88
CA ASN A 120 0.62 12.45 8.14
C ASN A 120 0.96 12.47 6.65
N PHE A 121 0.81 11.31 6.03
CA PHE A 121 0.96 11.11 4.59
C PHE A 121 -0.27 10.39 4.07
N SER A 122 -0.86 10.85 2.98
CA SER A 122 -2.03 10.23 2.38
C SER A 122 -1.86 10.03 0.89
N HIS A 123 -2.39 8.93 0.39
CA HIS A 123 -2.48 8.67 -1.05
C HIS A 123 -3.76 7.91 -1.39
N ILE A 124 -4.15 8.00 -2.66
CA ILE A 124 -5.08 7.06 -3.27
C ILE A 124 -4.28 5.84 -3.71
N ALA A 125 -4.76 4.64 -3.38
CA ALA A 125 -4.24 3.38 -3.89
C ALA A 125 -5.27 2.76 -4.84
N ILE A 126 -4.85 2.50 -6.07
CA ILE A 126 -5.65 1.83 -7.09
C ILE A 126 -5.01 0.46 -7.34
N ASN A 127 -5.66 -0.60 -6.87
CA ASN A 127 -5.20 -1.97 -7.01
C ASN A 127 -5.95 -2.64 -8.14
N SER A 128 -5.25 -2.91 -9.24
CA SER A 128 -5.83 -3.56 -10.42
C SER A 128 -6.07 -5.04 -10.18
N PHE A 129 -7.16 -5.57 -10.71
CA PHE A 129 -7.41 -7.00 -10.69
C PHE A 129 -6.36 -7.72 -11.56
N PRO A 130 -5.75 -8.81 -11.09
CA PRO A 130 -4.79 -9.58 -11.88
C PRO A 130 -5.45 -10.28 -13.07
N ARG A 131 -6.73 -10.61 -12.95
CA ARG A 131 -7.56 -11.22 -13.98
C ARG A 131 -9.00 -10.73 -13.85
N LYS A 132 -9.78 -10.89 -14.91
CA LYS A 132 -11.22 -10.56 -14.91
C LYS A 132 -11.94 -11.26 -13.74
N ASN A 133 -12.72 -10.50 -12.99
CA ASN A 133 -13.48 -10.96 -11.81
C ASN A 133 -12.65 -11.57 -10.67
N GLN A 134 -11.34 -11.37 -10.67
CA GLN A 134 -10.47 -11.82 -9.59
C GLN A 134 -9.95 -10.62 -8.80
N GLU A 135 -10.44 -10.43 -7.58
CA GLU A 135 -9.96 -9.36 -6.71
C GLU A 135 -8.46 -9.49 -6.41
N PRO A 136 -7.75 -8.35 -6.30
CA PRO A 136 -6.33 -8.37 -6.02
C PRO A 136 -6.04 -8.92 -4.62
N LYS A 137 -5.00 -9.74 -4.52
CA LYS A 137 -4.48 -10.26 -3.25
C LYS A 137 -3.20 -9.56 -2.87
N THR A 138 -3.01 -9.35 -1.59
CA THR A 138 -1.78 -8.79 -1.02
C THR A 138 -1.10 -9.85 -0.16
N ILE A 139 0.18 -10.07 -0.40
CA ILE A 139 1.01 -10.95 0.42
C ILE A 139 1.92 -10.09 1.29
N TRP A 140 1.79 -10.24 2.59
CA TRP A 140 2.51 -9.47 3.60
C TRP A 140 3.61 -10.27 4.25
N TYR A 141 4.71 -9.60 4.57
CA TYR A 141 5.87 -10.20 5.23
C TYR A 141 6.21 -9.45 6.50
N ASP A 142 6.50 -10.18 7.56
CA ASP A 142 7.14 -9.63 8.73
C ASP A 142 8.66 -9.57 8.50
N SER A 143 9.25 -8.40 8.63
CA SER A 143 10.64 -8.15 8.27
C SER A 143 11.20 -6.96 9.02
N ASN A 144 12.46 -7.06 9.45
CA ASN A 144 13.26 -5.91 9.89
C ASN A 144 13.84 -5.09 8.73
N LEU A 145 13.51 -5.47 7.49
CA LEU A 145 13.97 -4.84 6.23
C LEU A 145 15.49 -4.89 6.01
N LYS A 146 16.21 -5.74 6.77
CA LYS A 146 17.67 -5.89 6.65
C LYS A 146 18.04 -7.19 5.95
N ASN A 147 17.83 -8.33 6.60
CA ASN A 147 18.39 -9.61 6.14
C ASN A 147 17.34 -10.68 5.86
N ASN A 148 16.54 -11.04 6.83
CA ASN A 148 15.58 -12.14 6.72
C ASN A 148 14.16 -11.63 6.70
N VAL A 149 13.33 -12.25 5.87
CA VAL A 149 11.92 -11.94 5.72
C VAL A 149 11.11 -13.21 5.97
N ILE A 150 10.13 -13.11 6.83
CA ILE A 150 9.22 -14.20 7.17
C ILE A 150 7.82 -13.83 6.69
N LYS A 151 7.20 -14.74 5.95
CA LYS A 151 5.83 -14.57 5.47
C LYS A 151 4.84 -14.48 6.65
N ILE A 152 3.97 -13.51 6.62
CA ILE A 152 2.88 -13.40 7.59
C ILE A 152 1.82 -14.45 7.23
N LEU A 153 1.61 -15.38 8.13
CA LEU A 153 0.49 -16.31 8.04
C LEU A 153 -0.76 -15.59 8.54
N LYS A 154 -1.82 -15.71 7.79
CA LYS A 154 -3.14 -15.22 8.21
C LYS A 154 -3.78 -16.14 9.22
#